data_9c40fe6f7f3dca05ce460942416c7907
#
_entry.id   9c40fe6f7f3dca05ce460942416c7907
#
_cell.length_a   1.000
_cell.length_b   1.000
_cell.length_c   1.000
_cell.angle_alpha   90.00
_cell.angle_beta   90.00
_cell.angle_gamma   90.00
#
_symmetry.space_group_name_H-M   'P 1'
#
loop_
_entity.id
_entity.type
_entity.pdbx_description
1 polymer ?
#
loop_
_entity_poly.entity_id
_entity_poly.type
_entity_poly.pdbx_seq_one_letter_code
_entity_poly.pdbx_strand_id
1 'polypeptide(L)'
;MEDYEELLSEAHKRDIRILMDLVVNHTSDEHNWFIESRKSKDNPYRDYYIWKDPVNGKEPNNWGGVFGGSAWEYDPQTQMYYLHLFSKKQPDLNMDNPAVREEVKKILRFWLDMGVDGFREDVITFVSKAPGLPDAYPKLPAANGMKYYSNRPEVHAYLKEFKRDVFSNYDCFVVGESPMTTADVALSYVTEGPEHVLDEMIAFSHMEADCFYNEVLPTKFNLVKMKKAFTDWQLKLEGRGWNALYIENHDHPRIISRYGSEKYHDESGKMLAAMYILQRGTPFIYQGQEIGMTNIALPRLDMYKDVATFNIARIASKLLPKKSVLKLIQRATRENARTPVQWSDAENAGFSTVKPWFSVNPNYKQINVEAQEDDPGSLLNFYRRLLAFRKNNAVALYGAYKEYAPKDKNFYVYERRYGGKRLLVICCFASEFTRFDAPEVITLDDWTLELSNYDDCFVIGNGFTARPYELRVYSLG
;
A
#
# COMPACT_ATOMS: atom_id res chain seq x y z
N MET A 1 9.20 14.27 22.48
CA MET A 1 7.95 14.99 22.11
C MET A 1 8.31 16.33 21.45
N GLU A 2 9.20 17.11 22.04
CA GLU A 2 9.64 18.42 21.51
C GLU A 2 10.05 18.36 20.02
N ASP A 3 10.86 17.37 19.62
CA ASP A 3 11.26 17.19 18.20
C ASP A 3 10.05 16.95 17.26
N TYR A 4 9.00 16.29 17.77
CA TYR A 4 7.80 16.05 16.99
C TYR A 4 6.94 17.32 16.87
N GLU A 5 6.82 18.09 17.93
CA GLU A 5 6.14 19.39 17.92
C GLU A 5 6.84 20.37 16.97
N GLU A 6 8.18 20.37 16.94
CA GLU A 6 8.97 21.13 15.99
C GLU A 6 8.70 20.67 14.55
N LEU A 7 8.74 19.36 14.29
CA LEU A 7 8.43 18.79 12.96
C LEU A 7 7.03 19.23 12.49
N LEU A 8 6.01 19.09 13.34
CA LEU A 8 4.64 19.45 13.03
C LEU A 8 4.50 20.95 12.71
N SER A 9 5.11 21.80 13.54
CA SER A 9 5.14 23.24 13.34
C SER A 9 5.82 23.64 12.03
N GLU A 10 6.97 23.02 11.71
CA GLU A 10 7.71 23.30 10.47
C GLU A 10 6.99 22.77 9.22
N ALA A 11 6.26 21.66 9.32
CA ALA A 11 5.41 21.15 8.26
C ALA A 11 4.25 22.11 7.96
N HIS A 12 3.53 22.55 8.99
CA HIS A 12 2.40 23.48 8.86
C HIS A 12 2.80 24.83 8.26
N LYS A 13 3.97 25.38 8.63
CA LYS A 13 4.51 26.59 8.00
C LYS A 13 4.72 26.48 6.48
N ARG A 14 4.77 25.24 5.97
CA ARG A 14 4.96 24.91 4.55
C ARG A 14 3.69 24.39 3.88
N ASP A 15 2.52 24.53 4.54
CA ASP A 15 1.25 23.97 4.10
C ASP A 15 1.28 22.42 3.90
N ILE A 16 2.12 21.74 4.69
CA ILE A 16 2.20 20.27 4.70
C ILE A 16 1.42 19.74 5.90
N ARG A 17 0.45 18.88 5.66
CA ARG A 17 -0.34 18.20 6.68
C ARG A 17 0.34 16.90 7.09
N ILE A 18 0.28 16.56 8.38
CA ILE A 18 0.89 15.36 8.95
C ILE A 18 -0.18 14.37 9.38
N LEU A 19 -0.17 13.19 8.77
CA LEU A 19 -0.97 12.05 9.19
C LEU A 19 -0.11 11.11 10.04
N MET A 20 -0.63 10.75 11.21
CA MET A 20 0.00 9.78 12.11
C MET A 20 -0.45 8.36 11.78
N ASP A 21 0.44 7.38 11.90
CA ASP A 21 0.06 5.96 11.81
C ASP A 21 -0.63 5.51 13.10
N LEU A 22 -1.88 5.08 13.00
CA LEU A 22 -2.68 4.56 14.10
C LEU A 22 -2.67 3.03 14.08
N VAL A 23 -1.85 2.42 14.93
CA VAL A 23 -1.72 0.97 15.06
C VAL A 23 -2.54 0.50 16.26
N VAL A 24 -3.76 0.04 16.01
CA VAL A 24 -4.72 -0.34 17.06
C VAL A 24 -5.25 -1.77 16.94
N ASN A 25 -4.80 -2.53 15.95
CA ASN A 25 -5.09 -3.97 15.93
C ASN A 25 -4.29 -4.72 16.99
N HIS A 26 -3.08 -4.27 17.34
CA HIS A 26 -2.15 -4.92 18.26
C HIS A 26 -1.26 -3.89 18.98
N THR A 27 -0.53 -4.33 19.99
CA THR A 27 0.56 -3.55 20.59
C THR A 27 1.87 -4.33 20.52
N SER A 28 2.98 -3.72 20.94
CA SER A 28 4.18 -4.49 21.28
C SER A 28 3.90 -5.42 22.47
N ASP A 29 4.56 -6.58 22.53
CA ASP A 29 4.58 -7.45 23.71
C ASP A 29 5.34 -6.82 24.90
N GLU A 30 6.03 -5.72 24.65
CA GLU A 30 6.71 -4.88 25.65
C GLU A 30 5.82 -3.70 26.12
N HIS A 31 4.61 -3.54 25.55
CA HIS A 31 3.66 -2.54 26.00
C HIS A 31 3.16 -2.83 27.40
N ASN A 32 3.03 -1.82 28.24
CA ASN A 32 2.65 -1.99 29.63
C ASN A 32 1.33 -2.74 29.83
N TRP A 33 0.33 -2.53 28.96
CA TRP A 33 -0.93 -3.27 29.04
C TRP A 33 -0.72 -4.77 28.85
N PHE A 34 0.17 -5.18 27.92
CA PHE A 34 0.43 -6.60 27.70
C PHE A 34 1.24 -7.22 28.84
N ILE A 35 2.27 -6.51 29.35
CA ILE A 35 3.05 -6.92 30.52
C ILE A 35 2.12 -7.16 31.72
N GLU A 36 1.19 -6.23 31.98
CA GLU A 36 0.21 -6.38 33.06
C GLU A 36 -0.75 -7.56 32.79
N SER A 37 -1.28 -7.68 31.57
CA SER A 37 -2.23 -8.72 31.19
C SER A 37 -1.67 -10.14 31.36
N ARG A 38 -0.35 -10.33 31.30
CA ARG A 38 0.36 -11.60 31.50
C ARG A 38 0.57 -11.97 32.95
N LYS A 39 0.43 -11.04 33.92
CA LYS A 39 0.75 -11.30 35.32
C LYS A 39 -0.20 -12.31 35.95
N SER A 40 -1.50 -12.24 35.66
CA SER A 40 -2.51 -13.19 36.17
C SER A 40 -3.77 -13.16 35.27
N LYS A 41 -4.61 -14.20 35.42
CA LYS A 41 -5.90 -14.27 34.73
C LYS A 41 -6.91 -13.24 35.22
N ASP A 42 -6.74 -12.71 36.43
CA ASP A 42 -7.63 -11.73 37.07
C ASP A 42 -7.10 -10.28 36.98
N ASN A 43 -6.01 -10.05 36.21
CA ASN A 43 -5.45 -8.72 36.07
C ASN A 43 -6.44 -7.79 35.29
N PRO A 44 -6.64 -6.54 35.70
CA PRO A 44 -7.53 -5.58 35.01
C PRO A 44 -7.26 -5.41 33.51
N TYR A 45 -6.03 -5.63 33.06
CA TYR A 45 -5.65 -5.57 31.65
C TYR A 45 -5.80 -6.91 30.92
N ARG A 46 -6.27 -7.98 31.60
CA ARG A 46 -6.35 -9.31 30.99
C ARG A 46 -7.16 -9.28 29.69
N ASP A 47 -8.33 -8.70 29.73
CA ASP A 47 -9.28 -8.63 28.63
C ASP A 47 -8.97 -7.51 27.61
N TYR A 48 -7.83 -6.83 27.77
CA TYR A 48 -7.32 -5.91 26.73
C TYR A 48 -6.79 -6.67 25.51
N TYR A 49 -6.45 -7.97 25.72
CA TYR A 49 -5.94 -8.86 24.67
C TYR A 49 -6.81 -10.12 24.57
N ILE A 50 -6.66 -10.83 23.47
CA ILE A 50 -7.46 -12.04 23.21
C ILE A 50 -6.69 -13.26 23.74
N TRP A 51 -7.11 -13.73 24.89
CA TRP A 51 -6.57 -14.91 25.57
C TRP A 51 -7.53 -16.09 25.51
N LYS A 52 -7.01 -17.31 25.29
CA LYS A 52 -7.79 -18.55 25.28
C LYS A 52 -7.06 -19.69 25.99
N ASP A 53 -7.81 -20.53 26.69
CA ASP A 53 -7.28 -21.76 27.24
C ASP A 53 -6.90 -22.74 26.11
N PRO A 54 -5.92 -23.65 26.37
CA PRO A 54 -5.61 -24.72 25.42
C PRO A 54 -6.83 -25.60 25.14
N VAL A 55 -7.03 -25.99 23.88
CA VAL A 55 -8.05 -26.96 23.47
C VAL A 55 -7.36 -28.31 23.26
N ASN A 56 -7.68 -29.33 24.12
CA ASN A 56 -7.02 -30.63 24.11
C ASN A 56 -5.47 -30.53 24.17
N GLY A 57 -4.95 -29.60 24.98
CA GLY A 57 -3.51 -29.34 25.12
C GLY A 57 -2.83 -28.70 23.90
N LYS A 58 -3.61 -28.16 22.96
CA LYS A 58 -3.14 -27.50 21.72
C LYS A 58 -3.68 -26.07 21.61
N GLU A 59 -3.31 -25.41 20.55
CA GLU A 59 -3.83 -24.09 20.15
C GLU A 59 -5.36 -24.05 20.11
N PRO A 60 -5.98 -22.92 20.44
CA PRO A 60 -7.45 -22.78 20.52
C PRO A 60 -8.18 -23.07 19.21
N ASN A 61 -7.56 -22.76 18.08
CA ASN A 61 -8.06 -23.04 16.73
C ASN A 61 -6.90 -23.16 15.74
N ASN A 62 -7.20 -23.33 14.46
CA ASN A 62 -6.22 -23.54 13.40
C ASN A 62 -5.84 -22.25 12.65
N TRP A 63 -6.01 -21.07 13.23
CA TRP A 63 -5.68 -19.82 12.54
C TRP A 63 -4.17 -19.68 12.33
N GLY A 64 -3.82 -19.15 11.16
CA GLY A 64 -2.45 -18.86 10.77
C GLY A 64 -2.17 -17.37 10.76
N GLY A 65 -0.98 -16.98 11.19
CA GLY A 65 -0.52 -15.60 11.14
C GLY A 65 -0.32 -15.09 9.71
N VAL A 66 -0.47 -13.80 9.51
CA VAL A 66 -0.25 -13.11 8.23
C VAL A 66 1.20 -13.30 7.76
N PHE A 67 2.17 -13.25 8.67
CA PHE A 67 3.58 -13.52 8.38
C PHE A 67 3.95 -15.01 8.34
N GLY A 68 2.93 -15.88 8.36
CA GLY A 68 3.09 -17.34 8.38
C GLY A 68 3.32 -17.91 9.79
N GLY A 69 3.01 -19.20 9.95
CA GLY A 69 3.02 -19.88 11.22
C GLY A 69 1.66 -19.84 11.91
N SER A 70 1.61 -20.18 13.21
CA SER A 70 0.42 -20.06 14.03
C SER A 70 0.06 -18.61 14.31
N ALA A 71 -1.22 -18.30 14.49
CA ALA A 71 -1.70 -17.04 15.04
C ALA A 71 -1.76 -17.05 16.58
N TRP A 72 -1.30 -18.12 17.22
CA TRP A 72 -1.35 -18.31 18.67
C TRP A 72 0.03 -18.57 19.26
N GLU A 73 0.36 -17.88 20.36
CA GLU A 73 1.56 -18.15 21.15
C GLU A 73 1.19 -18.53 22.58
N TYR A 74 1.83 -19.59 23.08
CA TYR A 74 1.60 -20.08 24.43
C TYR A 74 2.35 -19.27 25.48
N ASP A 75 1.63 -18.81 26.50
CA ASP A 75 2.22 -18.13 27.65
C ASP A 75 2.33 -19.12 28.83
N PRO A 76 3.56 -19.53 29.22
CA PRO A 76 3.75 -20.48 30.28
C PRO A 76 3.38 -19.94 31.66
N GLN A 77 3.36 -18.61 31.84
CA GLN A 77 3.04 -17.99 33.15
C GLN A 77 1.55 -18.20 33.51
N THR A 78 0.66 -17.96 32.54
CA THR A 78 -0.78 -18.10 32.75
C THR A 78 -1.36 -19.39 32.18
N GLN A 79 -0.53 -20.20 31.50
CA GLN A 79 -0.91 -21.46 30.84
C GLN A 79 -2.05 -21.28 29.80
N MET A 80 -2.05 -20.14 29.11
CA MET A 80 -3.01 -19.82 28.08
C MET A 80 -2.31 -19.40 26.79
N TYR A 81 -3.05 -19.32 25.68
CA TYR A 81 -2.59 -18.78 24.42
C TYR A 81 -3.10 -17.36 24.26
N TYR A 82 -2.27 -16.47 23.69
CA TYR A 82 -2.73 -15.19 23.19
C TYR A 82 -2.72 -15.16 21.67
N LEU A 83 -3.66 -14.38 21.08
CA LEU A 83 -3.76 -14.19 19.64
C LEU A 83 -2.73 -13.17 19.17
N HIS A 84 -2.08 -13.44 18.03
CA HIS A 84 -1.25 -12.51 17.29
C HIS A 84 -1.38 -12.79 15.79
N LEU A 85 -2.10 -11.95 15.07
CA LEU A 85 -2.28 -12.12 13.62
C LEU A 85 -0.99 -11.86 12.82
N PHE A 86 -0.04 -11.11 13.38
CA PHE A 86 1.25 -10.78 12.77
C PHE A 86 2.40 -11.50 13.49
N SER A 87 3.28 -10.78 14.14
CA SER A 87 4.37 -11.37 14.93
C SER A 87 3.89 -11.74 16.32
N LYS A 88 4.47 -12.79 16.92
CA LYS A 88 4.25 -13.11 18.35
C LYS A 88 4.62 -11.96 19.30
N LYS A 89 5.44 -11.01 18.83
CA LYS A 89 5.73 -9.75 19.53
C LYS A 89 4.66 -8.67 19.32
N GLN A 90 3.57 -8.98 18.65
CA GLN A 90 2.47 -8.08 18.33
C GLN A 90 1.12 -8.72 18.75
N PRO A 91 0.86 -8.83 20.06
CA PRO A 91 -0.39 -9.41 20.57
C PRO A 91 -1.59 -8.56 20.17
N ASP A 92 -2.65 -9.21 19.68
CA ASP A 92 -3.86 -8.56 19.19
C ASP A 92 -4.71 -8.00 20.33
N LEU A 93 -5.12 -6.74 20.19
CA LEU A 93 -6.05 -6.09 21.11
C LEU A 93 -7.47 -6.64 20.97
N ASN A 94 -8.19 -6.66 22.06
CA ASN A 94 -9.59 -7.03 22.13
C ASN A 94 -10.50 -5.79 21.97
N MET A 95 -10.81 -5.41 20.73
CA MET A 95 -11.69 -4.27 20.46
C MET A 95 -13.16 -4.48 20.85
N ASP A 96 -13.58 -5.71 21.16
CA ASP A 96 -14.90 -5.96 21.77
C ASP A 96 -14.99 -5.37 23.19
N ASN A 97 -13.84 -5.20 23.86
CA ASN A 97 -13.77 -4.57 25.17
C ASN A 97 -13.90 -3.05 25.07
N PRO A 98 -14.96 -2.44 25.64
CA PRO A 98 -15.13 -0.97 25.57
C PRO A 98 -14.02 -0.18 26.25
N ALA A 99 -13.33 -0.76 27.25
CA ALA A 99 -12.20 -0.09 27.90
C ALA A 99 -11.02 0.08 26.91
N VAL A 100 -10.77 -0.91 26.04
CA VAL A 100 -9.77 -0.80 24.98
C VAL A 100 -10.13 0.31 23.99
N ARG A 101 -11.39 0.38 23.55
CA ARG A 101 -11.85 1.45 22.64
C ARG A 101 -11.72 2.85 23.29
N GLU A 102 -11.98 2.94 24.61
CA GLU A 102 -11.81 4.22 25.31
C GLU A 102 -10.32 4.65 25.38
N GLU A 103 -9.40 3.69 25.59
CA GLU A 103 -7.97 3.99 25.51
C GLU A 103 -7.55 4.42 24.09
N VAL A 104 -8.08 3.79 23.05
CA VAL A 104 -7.85 4.24 21.66
C VAL A 104 -8.35 5.66 21.46
N LYS A 105 -9.54 6.02 21.94
CA LYS A 105 -10.06 7.38 21.86
C LYS A 105 -9.19 8.40 22.60
N LYS A 106 -8.55 8.02 23.71
CA LYS A 106 -7.58 8.88 24.41
C LYS A 106 -6.32 9.10 23.55
N ILE A 107 -5.82 8.05 22.89
CA ILE A 107 -4.68 8.15 21.98
C ILE A 107 -5.00 9.09 20.81
N LEU A 108 -6.17 8.93 20.20
CA LEU A 108 -6.63 9.79 19.10
C LEU A 108 -6.70 11.26 19.53
N ARG A 109 -7.35 11.56 20.66
CA ARG A 109 -7.44 12.94 21.19
C ARG A 109 -6.06 13.52 21.48
N PHE A 110 -5.19 12.75 22.11
CA PHE A 110 -3.84 13.20 22.44
C PHE A 110 -3.09 13.74 21.22
N TRP A 111 -3.12 13.02 20.08
CA TRP A 111 -2.44 13.45 18.87
C TRP A 111 -3.16 14.59 18.15
N LEU A 112 -4.50 14.57 18.11
CA LEU A 112 -5.30 15.63 17.49
C LEU A 112 -5.20 16.95 18.27
N ASP A 113 -5.20 16.90 19.61
CA ASP A 113 -4.99 18.07 20.47
C ASP A 113 -3.59 18.67 20.30
N MET A 114 -2.60 17.86 19.93
CA MET A 114 -1.25 18.33 19.59
C MET A 114 -1.21 19.01 18.20
N GLY A 115 -2.22 18.80 17.36
CA GLY A 115 -2.33 19.41 16.03
C GLY A 115 -2.01 18.48 14.86
N VAL A 116 -1.99 17.16 15.07
CA VAL A 116 -1.91 16.18 13.98
C VAL A 116 -3.14 16.32 13.08
N ASP A 117 -2.95 16.29 11.76
CA ASP A 117 -4.00 16.56 10.79
C ASP A 117 -4.86 15.32 10.43
N GLY A 118 -4.57 14.17 11.05
CA GLY A 118 -5.34 12.95 10.86
C GLY A 118 -4.53 11.67 11.00
N PHE A 119 -5.11 10.57 10.54
CA PHE A 119 -4.52 9.25 10.75
C PHE A 119 -4.56 8.38 9.48
N ARG A 120 -3.50 7.56 9.34
CA ARG A 120 -3.56 6.32 8.57
C ARG A 120 -3.80 5.18 9.55
N GLU A 121 -4.93 4.51 9.44
CA GLU A 121 -5.33 3.43 10.34
C GLU A 121 -4.79 2.09 9.82
N ASP A 122 -3.80 1.52 10.53
CA ASP A 122 -3.13 0.26 10.19
C ASP A 122 -4.09 -0.93 10.29
N VAL A 123 -4.20 -1.70 9.20
CA VAL A 123 -5.05 -2.91 9.09
C VAL A 123 -6.41 -2.81 9.81
N ILE A 124 -7.03 -1.66 9.74
CA ILE A 124 -8.21 -1.31 10.55
C ILE A 124 -9.37 -2.28 10.37
N THR A 125 -9.45 -2.96 9.25
CA THR A 125 -10.49 -3.96 8.98
C THR A 125 -10.28 -5.29 9.70
N PHE A 126 -9.15 -5.46 10.42
CA PHE A 126 -8.83 -6.67 11.18
C PHE A 126 -9.14 -6.58 12.67
N VAL A 127 -9.53 -5.42 13.18
CA VAL A 127 -9.70 -5.16 14.62
C VAL A 127 -10.82 -5.97 15.27
N SER A 128 -11.77 -6.53 14.52
CA SER A 128 -12.83 -7.40 15.02
C SER A 128 -12.56 -8.87 14.67
N LYS A 129 -12.79 -9.78 15.63
CA LYS A 129 -12.64 -11.22 15.46
C LYS A 129 -13.98 -11.93 15.62
N ALA A 130 -14.22 -13.02 14.89
CA ALA A 130 -15.49 -13.75 14.96
C ALA A 130 -15.71 -14.33 16.35
N PRO A 131 -16.93 -14.22 16.93
CA PRO A 131 -17.27 -14.83 18.20
C PRO A 131 -16.97 -16.33 18.20
N GLY A 132 -16.44 -16.82 19.32
CA GLY A 132 -16.08 -18.24 19.47
C GLY A 132 -14.83 -18.68 18.71
N LEU A 133 -14.23 -17.81 17.87
CA LEU A 133 -12.98 -18.06 17.15
C LEU A 133 -12.97 -19.42 16.43
N PRO A 134 -13.88 -19.67 15.47
CA PRO A 134 -14.06 -21.00 14.85
C PRO A 134 -12.86 -21.42 14.02
N ASP A 135 -12.66 -22.73 13.87
CA ASP A 135 -11.69 -23.29 12.95
C ASP A 135 -11.96 -22.86 11.50
N ALA A 136 -10.90 -22.62 10.76
CA ALA A 136 -10.96 -22.24 9.36
C ALA A 136 -10.83 -23.46 8.42
N TYR A 137 -11.75 -23.53 7.45
CA TYR A 137 -11.73 -24.54 6.39
C TYR A 137 -12.06 -23.90 5.04
N PRO A 138 -11.42 -24.32 3.93
CA PRO A 138 -10.25 -25.22 3.91
C PRO A 138 -9.04 -24.61 4.61
N LYS A 139 -8.09 -25.44 5.08
CA LYS A 139 -6.82 -24.95 5.64
C LYS A 139 -5.98 -24.32 4.53
N LEU A 140 -5.47 -23.14 4.81
CA LEU A 140 -4.63 -22.36 3.89
C LEU A 140 -3.19 -22.28 4.44
N PRO A 141 -2.18 -22.16 3.58
CA PRO A 141 -0.77 -22.21 4.00
C PRO A 141 -0.31 -20.99 4.80
N ALA A 142 -0.99 -19.85 4.63
CA ALA A 142 -0.74 -18.62 5.37
C ALA A 142 -2.05 -17.86 5.58
N ALA A 143 -2.11 -17.00 6.59
CA ALA A 143 -3.28 -16.21 6.96
C ALA A 143 -4.58 -17.04 7.03
N ASN A 144 -4.45 -18.30 7.49
CA ASN A 144 -5.60 -19.18 7.64
C ASN A 144 -6.58 -18.59 8.66
N GLY A 145 -7.85 -18.53 8.31
CA GLY A 145 -8.86 -17.92 9.17
C GLY A 145 -9.18 -16.44 8.86
N MET A 146 -8.54 -15.83 7.86
CA MET A 146 -8.70 -14.41 7.54
C MET A 146 -10.17 -13.99 7.36
N LYS A 147 -11.03 -14.83 6.80
CA LYS A 147 -12.48 -14.58 6.70
C LYS A 147 -13.18 -14.33 8.04
N TYR A 148 -12.57 -14.70 9.17
CA TYR A 148 -13.11 -14.55 10.51
C TYR A 148 -12.61 -13.31 11.24
N TYR A 149 -11.67 -12.56 10.66
CA TYR A 149 -11.14 -11.33 11.24
C TYR A 149 -10.97 -10.18 10.23
N SER A 150 -11.35 -10.37 8.96
CA SER A 150 -11.29 -9.30 7.94
C SER A 150 -12.67 -8.76 7.61
N ASN A 151 -12.81 -7.42 7.57
CA ASN A 151 -14.04 -6.72 7.17
C ASN A 151 -15.32 -7.19 7.91
N ARG A 152 -15.21 -7.45 9.19
CA ARG A 152 -16.37 -7.86 10.00
C ARG A 152 -17.32 -6.68 10.23
N PRO A 153 -18.64 -6.94 10.37
CA PRO A 153 -19.63 -5.87 10.58
C PRO A 153 -19.36 -5.00 11.81
N GLU A 154 -18.79 -5.58 12.86
CA GLU A 154 -18.48 -4.88 14.12
C GLU A 154 -17.45 -3.77 13.94
N VAL A 155 -16.55 -3.88 12.93
CA VAL A 155 -15.58 -2.83 12.58
C VAL A 155 -16.28 -1.50 12.33
N HIS A 156 -17.39 -1.51 11.58
CA HIS A 156 -18.17 -0.30 11.32
C HIS A 156 -18.71 0.34 12.60
N ALA A 157 -19.13 -0.47 13.57
CA ALA A 157 -19.63 0.04 14.85
C ALA A 157 -18.52 0.76 15.62
N TYR A 158 -17.30 0.18 15.64
CA TYR A 158 -16.14 0.80 16.32
C TYR A 158 -15.70 2.10 15.61
N LEU A 159 -15.61 2.09 14.28
CA LEU A 159 -15.25 3.29 13.52
C LEU A 159 -16.30 4.41 13.66
N LYS A 160 -17.61 4.08 13.68
CA LYS A 160 -18.67 5.05 13.99
C LYS A 160 -18.55 5.61 15.40
N GLU A 161 -18.17 4.78 16.37
CA GLU A 161 -17.90 5.22 17.74
C GLU A 161 -16.73 6.21 17.77
N PHE A 162 -15.61 5.90 17.10
CA PHE A 162 -14.45 6.80 17.01
C PHE A 162 -14.80 8.10 16.27
N LYS A 163 -15.53 8.01 15.16
CA LYS A 163 -15.99 9.19 14.43
C LYS A 163 -16.87 10.09 15.29
N ARG A 164 -17.92 9.54 15.93
CA ARG A 164 -18.86 10.28 16.78
C ARG A 164 -18.15 10.92 17.98
N ASP A 165 -17.30 10.16 18.67
CA ASP A 165 -16.74 10.56 19.98
C ASP A 165 -15.45 11.37 19.84
N VAL A 166 -14.75 11.27 18.69
CA VAL A 166 -13.46 11.93 18.49
C VAL A 166 -13.43 12.72 17.18
N PHE A 167 -13.38 12.07 16.02
CA PHE A 167 -13.07 12.71 14.75
C PHE A 167 -14.03 13.85 14.37
N SER A 168 -15.33 13.74 14.73
CA SER A 168 -16.32 14.80 14.46
C SER A 168 -16.04 16.14 15.17
N ASN A 169 -15.10 16.16 16.12
CA ASN A 169 -14.71 17.37 16.85
C ASN A 169 -13.45 18.05 16.27
N TYR A 170 -12.86 17.48 15.20
CA TYR A 170 -11.62 17.95 14.60
C TYR A 170 -11.74 18.05 13.07
N ASP A 171 -11.02 18.99 12.47
CA ASP A 171 -10.78 19.00 11.02
C ASP A 171 -9.62 18.06 10.71
N CYS A 172 -9.90 16.78 10.52
CA CYS A 172 -8.91 15.74 10.33
C CYS A 172 -9.28 14.81 9.18
N PHE A 173 -8.25 14.21 8.58
CA PHE A 173 -8.37 13.23 7.49
C PHE A 173 -8.05 11.82 7.99
N VAL A 174 -8.89 10.84 7.65
CA VAL A 174 -8.72 9.47 8.10
C VAL A 174 -8.70 8.52 6.91
N VAL A 175 -7.57 7.82 6.72
CA VAL A 175 -7.42 6.80 5.68
C VAL A 175 -7.17 5.42 6.30
N GLY A 176 -7.99 4.44 5.95
CA GLY A 176 -7.88 3.07 6.47
C GLY A 176 -7.08 2.17 5.54
N GLU A 177 -6.11 1.43 6.08
CA GLU A 177 -5.48 0.34 5.36
C GLU A 177 -6.34 -0.92 5.44
N SER A 178 -6.64 -1.51 4.28
CA SER A 178 -7.57 -2.63 4.20
C SER A 178 -7.10 -3.70 3.23
N PRO A 179 -6.27 -4.65 3.68
CA PRO A 179 -6.00 -5.85 2.90
C PRO A 179 -7.30 -6.64 2.65
N MET A 180 -7.39 -7.34 1.52
CA MET A 180 -8.54 -8.18 1.16
C MET A 180 -9.87 -7.46 0.96
N THR A 181 -9.87 -6.15 0.84
CA THR A 181 -11.08 -5.37 0.60
C THR A 181 -11.33 -5.19 -0.88
N THR A 182 -12.55 -5.51 -1.32
CA THR A 182 -13.04 -5.21 -2.67
C THR A 182 -13.63 -3.80 -2.73
N ALA A 183 -13.75 -3.23 -3.93
CA ALA A 183 -14.36 -1.92 -4.11
C ALA A 183 -15.82 -1.85 -3.59
N ASP A 184 -16.57 -2.97 -3.66
CA ASP A 184 -17.93 -3.03 -3.10
C ASP A 184 -17.92 -2.92 -1.56
N VAL A 185 -16.99 -3.61 -0.91
CA VAL A 185 -16.83 -3.54 0.56
C VAL A 185 -16.33 -2.15 0.96
N ALA A 186 -15.39 -1.57 0.22
CA ALA A 186 -14.86 -0.23 0.49
C ALA A 186 -15.95 0.84 0.54
N LEU A 187 -16.96 0.75 -0.34
CA LEU A 187 -18.10 1.68 -0.33
C LEU A 187 -18.79 1.77 1.03
N SER A 188 -18.86 0.69 1.78
CA SER A 188 -19.48 0.70 3.11
C SER A 188 -18.70 1.54 4.14
N TYR A 189 -17.42 1.85 3.87
CA TYR A 189 -16.58 2.69 4.73
C TYR A 189 -16.49 4.14 4.25
N VAL A 190 -16.42 4.36 2.91
CA VAL A 190 -16.04 5.66 2.32
C VAL A 190 -17.20 6.37 1.61
N THR A 191 -18.42 5.78 1.55
CA THR A 191 -19.56 6.47 0.93
C THR A 191 -19.98 7.66 1.77
N GLU A 192 -20.07 8.83 1.15
CA GLU A 192 -20.53 10.06 1.80
C GLU A 192 -21.92 9.87 2.44
N GLY A 193 -22.11 10.48 3.62
CA GLY A 193 -23.37 10.42 4.37
C GLY A 193 -23.19 9.92 5.81
N PRO A 194 -24.30 9.55 6.51
CA PRO A 194 -24.26 9.19 7.93
C PRO A 194 -23.48 7.88 8.22
N GLU A 195 -23.28 7.06 7.21
CA GLU A 195 -22.51 5.80 7.31
C GLU A 195 -21.00 5.99 7.04
N HIS A 196 -20.58 7.17 6.57
CA HIS A 196 -19.19 7.50 6.28
C HIS A 196 -18.31 7.41 7.54
N VAL A 197 -17.30 6.58 7.51
CA VAL A 197 -16.40 6.34 8.66
C VAL A 197 -14.93 6.56 8.33
N LEU A 198 -14.54 6.48 7.05
CA LEU A 198 -13.20 6.74 6.55
C LEU A 198 -13.31 7.67 5.32
N ASP A 199 -12.37 8.61 5.17
CA ASP A 199 -12.32 9.48 4.00
C ASP A 199 -11.81 8.73 2.76
N GLU A 200 -10.83 7.85 2.95
CA GLU A 200 -10.26 7.01 1.89
C GLU A 200 -9.89 5.62 2.42
N MET A 201 -9.65 4.69 1.49
CA MET A 201 -9.22 3.34 1.82
C MET A 201 -8.07 2.90 0.92
N ILE A 202 -6.97 2.47 1.54
CA ILE A 202 -5.81 1.87 0.88
C ILE A 202 -6.09 0.38 0.68
N ALA A 203 -6.31 -0.04 -0.58
CA ALA A 203 -6.60 -1.42 -0.94
C ALA A 203 -5.45 -2.07 -1.71
N PHE A 204 -5.38 -3.40 -1.69
CA PHE A 204 -4.26 -4.16 -2.24
C PHE A 204 -4.56 -4.89 -3.56
N SER A 205 -5.79 -4.82 -4.10
CA SER A 205 -6.22 -5.63 -5.25
C SER A 205 -5.34 -5.46 -6.51
N HIS A 206 -4.80 -4.26 -6.77
CA HIS A 206 -3.90 -4.02 -7.90
C HIS A 206 -2.48 -4.55 -7.64
N MET A 207 -2.08 -4.67 -6.36
CA MET A 207 -0.80 -5.24 -5.96
C MET A 207 -0.75 -6.76 -6.12
N GLU A 208 -1.89 -7.41 -6.36
CA GLU A 208 -1.96 -8.84 -6.64
C GLU A 208 -1.69 -9.21 -8.11
N ALA A 209 -1.31 -8.26 -8.97
CA ALA A 209 -1.13 -8.49 -10.41
C ALA A 209 -0.02 -9.50 -10.76
N ASP A 210 0.91 -9.79 -9.85
CA ASP A 210 2.00 -10.76 -10.01
C ASP A 210 2.00 -11.87 -8.96
N CYS A 211 0.86 -12.10 -8.32
CA CYS A 211 0.73 -13.14 -7.31
C CYS A 211 -0.65 -13.80 -7.33
N PHE A 212 -0.72 -14.94 -6.69
CA PHE A 212 -1.94 -15.67 -6.43
C PHE A 212 -2.12 -15.80 -4.92
N TYR A 213 -3.36 -15.69 -4.46
CA TYR A 213 -3.74 -15.84 -3.07
C TYR A 213 -2.98 -14.92 -2.10
N ASN A 214 -3.49 -13.70 -1.93
CA ASN A 214 -3.00 -12.72 -0.94
C ASN A 214 -1.48 -12.56 -0.94
N GLU A 215 -0.88 -12.42 -2.12
CA GLU A 215 0.57 -12.24 -2.31
C GLU A 215 1.45 -13.41 -1.83
N VAL A 216 0.87 -14.54 -1.43
CA VAL A 216 1.62 -15.70 -0.91
C VAL A 216 2.37 -16.44 -2.03
N LEU A 217 1.77 -16.57 -3.20
CA LEU A 217 2.33 -17.34 -4.33
C LEU A 217 2.66 -16.41 -5.50
N PRO A 218 3.95 -16.09 -5.74
CA PRO A 218 4.35 -15.23 -6.83
C PRO A 218 4.09 -15.87 -8.19
N THR A 219 3.58 -15.08 -9.12
CA THR A 219 3.36 -15.44 -10.52
C THR A 219 4.08 -14.46 -11.45
N LYS A 220 3.91 -14.62 -12.76
CA LYS A 220 4.29 -13.57 -13.71
C LYS A 220 3.32 -12.40 -13.60
N PHE A 221 3.84 -11.18 -13.82
CA PHE A 221 3.02 -9.98 -13.91
C PHE A 221 1.90 -10.15 -14.96
N ASN A 222 0.70 -9.74 -14.61
CA ASN A 222 -0.48 -9.81 -15.44
C ASN A 222 -1.16 -8.44 -15.53
N LEU A 223 -0.89 -7.73 -16.62
CA LEU A 223 -1.45 -6.39 -16.86
C LEU A 223 -2.99 -6.40 -16.88
N VAL A 224 -3.62 -7.43 -17.42
CA VAL A 224 -5.10 -7.55 -17.47
C VAL A 224 -5.69 -7.63 -16.06
N LYS A 225 -5.03 -8.36 -15.14
CA LYS A 225 -5.44 -8.43 -13.73
C LYS A 225 -5.29 -7.07 -13.05
N MET A 226 -4.18 -6.36 -13.28
CA MET A 226 -3.93 -5.03 -12.72
C MET A 226 -4.96 -4.00 -13.22
N LYS A 227 -5.20 -3.93 -14.52
CA LYS A 227 -6.19 -3.04 -15.15
C LYS A 227 -7.58 -3.26 -14.57
N LYS A 228 -7.98 -4.53 -14.47
CA LYS A 228 -9.27 -4.89 -13.88
C LYS A 228 -9.41 -4.35 -12.46
N ALA A 229 -8.38 -4.48 -11.63
CA ALA A 229 -8.42 -3.97 -10.26
C ALA A 229 -8.60 -2.45 -10.24
N PHE A 230 -7.81 -1.69 -11.00
CA PHE A 230 -7.98 -0.24 -11.10
C PHE A 230 -9.36 0.14 -11.63
N THR A 231 -9.81 -0.49 -12.71
CA THR A 231 -11.12 -0.20 -13.33
C THR A 231 -12.28 -0.48 -12.37
N ASP A 232 -12.25 -1.60 -11.65
CA ASP A 232 -13.30 -1.94 -10.67
C ASP A 232 -13.40 -0.85 -9.58
N TRP A 233 -12.27 -0.36 -9.06
CA TRP A 233 -12.24 0.70 -8.06
C TRP A 233 -12.67 2.06 -8.63
N GLN A 234 -12.19 2.44 -9.81
CA GLN A 234 -12.57 3.69 -10.45
C GLN A 234 -14.09 3.77 -10.70
N LEU A 235 -14.67 2.72 -11.28
CA LEU A 235 -16.08 2.70 -11.63
C LEU A 235 -17.01 2.62 -10.40
N LYS A 236 -16.62 1.85 -9.37
CA LYS A 236 -17.47 1.65 -8.21
C LYS A 236 -17.49 2.83 -7.26
N LEU A 237 -16.37 3.53 -7.12
CA LEU A 237 -16.29 4.71 -6.25
C LEU A 237 -16.71 6.00 -6.97
N GLU A 238 -16.94 5.98 -8.30
CA GLU A 238 -17.36 7.17 -9.04
C GLU A 238 -18.67 7.74 -8.50
N GLY A 239 -18.62 9.01 -8.06
CA GLY A 239 -19.78 9.73 -7.50
C GLY A 239 -20.26 9.24 -6.13
N ARG A 240 -19.55 8.32 -5.47
CA ARG A 240 -19.94 7.73 -4.18
C ARG A 240 -18.86 7.73 -3.11
N GLY A 241 -17.62 7.85 -3.47
CA GLY A 241 -16.47 7.85 -2.56
C GLY A 241 -15.20 8.30 -3.26
N TRP A 242 -14.09 8.33 -2.54
CA TRP A 242 -12.79 8.75 -3.05
C TRP A 242 -11.76 7.63 -2.87
N ASN A 243 -10.80 7.50 -3.77
CA ASN A 243 -9.86 6.38 -3.79
C ASN A 243 -8.45 6.81 -3.37
N ALA A 244 -7.81 6.04 -2.52
CA ALA A 244 -6.37 6.13 -2.29
C ALA A 244 -5.63 5.42 -3.43
N LEU A 245 -4.88 6.19 -4.22
CA LEU A 245 -4.15 5.70 -5.39
C LEU A 245 -2.69 5.50 -5.03
N TYR A 246 -2.16 4.30 -5.15
CA TYR A 246 -0.74 4.01 -4.96
C TYR A 246 -0.30 2.83 -5.82
N ILE A 247 1.00 2.69 -6.01
CA ILE A 247 1.63 1.54 -6.67
C ILE A 247 2.85 1.02 -5.92
N GLU A 248 3.27 1.72 -4.87
CA GLU A 248 4.42 1.38 -4.03
C GLU A 248 4.15 1.81 -2.59
N ASN A 249 4.58 1.01 -1.62
CA ASN A 249 4.55 1.32 -0.19
C ASN A 249 5.65 0.56 0.56
N HIS A 250 5.70 0.68 1.88
CA HIS A 250 6.70 0.06 2.74
C HIS A 250 6.57 -1.47 2.88
N ASP A 251 5.50 -2.09 2.39
CA ASP A 251 5.24 -3.53 2.48
C ASP A 251 5.38 -4.27 1.14
N HIS A 252 5.68 -3.55 0.06
CA HIS A 252 5.84 -4.12 -1.27
C HIS A 252 7.21 -3.82 -1.87
N PRO A 253 7.73 -4.68 -2.76
CA PRO A 253 8.93 -4.39 -3.53
C PRO A 253 8.81 -3.11 -4.34
N ARG A 254 9.94 -2.47 -4.67
CA ARG A 254 10.00 -1.27 -5.50
C ARG A 254 9.36 -1.51 -6.87
N ILE A 255 8.53 -0.56 -7.31
CA ILE A 255 7.62 -0.78 -8.44
C ILE A 255 8.34 -0.94 -9.78
N ILE A 256 9.44 -0.23 -10.00
CA ILE A 256 10.25 -0.37 -11.23
C ILE A 256 10.78 -1.80 -11.36
N SER A 257 11.30 -2.38 -10.26
CA SER A 257 11.76 -3.76 -10.25
C SER A 257 10.62 -4.80 -10.33
N ARG A 258 9.41 -4.43 -9.91
CA ARG A 258 8.27 -5.35 -9.81
C ARG A 258 7.44 -5.38 -11.09
N TYR A 259 6.99 -4.21 -11.58
CA TYR A 259 6.07 -4.05 -12.72
C TYR A 259 6.67 -3.26 -13.89
N GLY A 260 7.77 -2.55 -13.65
CA GLY A 260 8.52 -1.82 -14.65
C GLY A 260 9.72 -2.60 -15.20
N SER A 261 10.79 -1.88 -15.48
CA SER A 261 12.02 -2.44 -16.01
C SER A 261 13.23 -1.64 -15.54
N GLU A 262 14.17 -2.27 -14.85
CA GLU A 262 15.43 -1.62 -14.49
C GLU A 262 16.30 -1.29 -15.73
N LYS A 263 16.08 -1.98 -16.86
CA LYS A 263 16.74 -1.67 -18.15
C LYS A 263 16.18 -0.39 -18.78
N TYR A 264 14.89 -0.18 -18.69
CA TYR A 264 14.17 1.02 -19.13
C TYR A 264 13.68 1.77 -17.89
N HIS A 265 14.65 2.13 -17.03
CA HIS A 265 14.40 2.65 -15.70
C HIS A 265 13.49 3.88 -15.70
N ASP A 266 13.94 4.93 -16.38
CA ASP A 266 13.23 6.20 -16.43
C ASP A 266 11.92 6.11 -17.22
N GLU A 267 11.94 5.43 -18.35
CA GLU A 267 10.76 5.27 -19.19
C GLU A 267 9.65 4.51 -18.44
N SER A 268 10.01 3.39 -17.79
CA SER A 268 9.03 2.62 -17.03
C SER A 268 8.58 3.34 -15.76
N GLY A 269 9.47 4.05 -15.09
CA GLY A 269 9.14 4.86 -13.90
C GLY A 269 8.15 5.98 -14.24
N LYS A 270 8.38 6.73 -15.32
CA LYS A 270 7.50 7.80 -15.80
C LYS A 270 6.14 7.26 -16.24
N MET A 271 6.12 6.15 -16.97
CA MET A 271 4.88 5.50 -17.42
C MET A 271 4.05 5.01 -16.23
N LEU A 272 4.67 4.31 -15.27
CA LEU A 272 4.00 3.83 -14.06
C LEU A 272 3.46 4.97 -13.21
N ALA A 273 4.19 6.09 -13.07
CA ALA A 273 3.73 7.27 -12.36
C ALA A 273 2.44 7.84 -12.97
N ALA A 274 2.44 8.12 -14.27
CA ALA A 274 1.29 8.70 -14.95
C ALA A 274 0.08 7.75 -14.96
N MET A 275 0.32 6.45 -15.09
CA MET A 275 -0.71 5.42 -15.12
C MET A 275 -1.68 5.52 -13.93
N TYR A 276 -1.19 5.75 -12.70
CA TYR A 276 -2.06 5.80 -11.53
C TYR A 276 -2.36 7.23 -11.07
N ILE A 277 -1.40 8.17 -11.18
CA ILE A 277 -1.58 9.55 -10.73
C ILE A 277 -2.68 10.27 -11.52
N LEU A 278 -2.91 9.94 -12.78
CA LEU A 278 -3.96 10.56 -13.61
C LEU A 278 -5.35 9.90 -13.44
N GLN A 279 -5.49 8.94 -12.54
CA GLN A 279 -6.80 8.39 -12.15
C GLN A 279 -7.49 9.28 -11.10
N ARG A 280 -8.80 9.04 -10.85
CA ARG A 280 -9.57 9.75 -9.82
C ARG A 280 -9.25 9.16 -8.45
N GLY A 281 -8.81 10.00 -7.51
CA GLY A 281 -8.40 9.64 -6.15
C GLY A 281 -7.23 10.48 -5.66
N THR A 282 -6.77 10.26 -4.46
CA THR A 282 -5.58 10.91 -3.90
C THR A 282 -4.34 10.08 -4.20
N PRO A 283 -3.35 10.57 -4.95
CA PRO A 283 -2.12 9.83 -5.21
C PRO A 283 -1.22 9.83 -3.98
N PHE A 284 -0.85 8.63 -3.52
CA PHE A 284 0.17 8.40 -2.52
C PHE A 284 1.48 8.04 -3.22
N ILE A 285 2.54 8.77 -2.93
CA ILE A 285 3.88 8.55 -3.48
C ILE A 285 4.77 8.10 -2.34
N TYR A 286 5.30 6.88 -2.46
CA TYR A 286 6.20 6.35 -1.45
C TYR A 286 7.59 6.96 -1.59
N GLN A 287 8.24 7.28 -0.47
CA GLN A 287 9.59 7.88 -0.46
C GLN A 287 10.58 7.07 -1.30
N GLY A 288 11.27 7.75 -2.22
CA GLY A 288 12.21 7.15 -3.17
C GLY A 288 11.57 6.62 -4.45
N GLN A 289 10.23 6.53 -4.54
CA GLN A 289 9.51 6.21 -5.77
C GLN A 289 9.74 7.28 -6.83
N GLU A 290 9.74 8.55 -6.43
CA GLU A 290 9.93 9.73 -7.27
C GLU A 290 11.30 9.83 -7.92
N ILE A 291 12.31 9.15 -7.36
CA ILE A 291 13.66 9.03 -7.95
C ILE A 291 13.92 7.65 -8.56
N GLY A 292 12.94 6.77 -8.53
CA GLY A 292 13.04 5.44 -9.13
C GLY A 292 13.92 4.46 -8.36
N MET A 293 13.91 4.48 -7.02
CA MET A 293 14.62 3.46 -6.25
C MET A 293 14.18 2.05 -6.65
N THR A 294 15.14 1.12 -6.72
CA THR A 294 14.91 -0.26 -7.13
C THR A 294 15.12 -1.25 -5.98
N ASN A 295 14.77 -2.51 -6.21
CA ASN A 295 15.00 -3.58 -5.24
C ASN A 295 16.48 -3.74 -4.90
N ILE A 296 16.77 -4.08 -3.64
CA ILE A 296 18.10 -4.49 -3.21
C ILE A 296 18.25 -6.01 -3.34
N ALA A 297 19.19 -6.46 -4.14
CA ALA A 297 19.45 -7.90 -4.31
C ALA A 297 20.57 -8.37 -3.35
N LEU A 298 20.27 -8.52 -2.05
CA LEU A 298 21.24 -9.02 -1.08
C LEU A 298 21.67 -10.44 -1.42
N PRO A 299 23.00 -10.75 -1.39
CA PRO A 299 23.54 -12.00 -1.92
C PRO A 299 23.30 -13.22 -1.01
N ARG A 300 22.87 -13.04 0.23
CA ARG A 300 22.67 -14.11 1.21
C ARG A 300 21.44 -13.87 2.07
N LEU A 301 20.75 -14.94 2.49
CA LEU A 301 19.55 -14.86 3.32
C LEU A 301 19.81 -14.29 4.73
N ASP A 302 20.98 -14.50 5.30
CA ASP A 302 21.35 -13.98 6.63
C ASP A 302 21.58 -12.46 6.68
N MET A 303 21.58 -11.80 5.52
CA MET A 303 21.67 -10.33 5.42
C MET A 303 20.30 -9.65 5.54
N TYR A 304 19.21 -10.42 5.36
CA TYR A 304 17.83 -9.93 5.57
C TYR A 304 17.50 -9.90 7.07
N LYS A 305 16.52 -9.09 7.45
CA LYS A 305 16.16 -8.86 8.87
C LYS A 305 14.68 -9.11 9.15
N ASP A 306 13.84 -9.12 8.14
CA ASP A 306 12.40 -9.22 8.29
C ASP A 306 11.94 -10.65 8.61
N VAL A 307 11.11 -10.76 9.66
CA VAL A 307 10.49 -12.03 10.10
C VAL A 307 9.70 -12.70 8.97
N ALA A 308 8.94 -11.93 8.18
CA ALA A 308 8.17 -12.47 7.05
C ALA A 308 9.10 -13.10 6.01
N THR A 309 10.23 -12.47 5.71
CA THR A 309 11.26 -12.99 4.81
C THR A 309 11.81 -14.34 5.28
N PHE A 310 12.14 -14.48 6.57
CA PHE A 310 12.63 -15.75 7.12
C PHE A 310 11.55 -16.84 7.11
N ASN A 311 10.30 -16.51 7.40
CA ASN A 311 9.20 -17.47 7.36
C ASN A 311 8.93 -17.98 5.94
N ILE A 312 8.90 -17.09 4.95
CA ILE A 312 8.78 -17.43 3.53
C ILE A 312 9.96 -18.32 3.10
N ALA A 313 11.18 -17.92 3.43
CA ALA A 313 12.39 -18.69 3.10
C ALA A 313 12.34 -20.10 3.71
N ARG A 314 11.91 -20.25 4.97
CA ARG A 314 11.75 -21.54 5.67
C ARG A 314 10.72 -22.44 4.97
N ILE A 315 9.58 -21.90 4.57
CA ILE A 315 8.55 -22.64 3.84
C ILE A 315 9.04 -23.05 2.45
N ALA A 316 9.58 -22.09 1.69
CA ALA A 316 10.05 -22.33 0.34
C ALA A 316 11.23 -23.32 0.28
N SER A 317 12.11 -23.34 1.29
CA SER A 317 13.25 -24.26 1.38
C SER A 317 12.86 -25.74 1.51
N LYS A 318 11.59 -26.01 1.84
CA LYS A 318 11.07 -27.39 1.83
C LYS A 318 10.81 -27.94 0.42
N LEU A 319 10.65 -27.04 -0.57
CA LEU A 319 10.23 -27.38 -1.94
C LEU A 319 11.24 -26.92 -2.99
N LEU A 320 12.07 -25.92 -2.70
CA LEU A 320 12.94 -25.26 -3.68
C LEU A 320 14.42 -25.31 -3.25
N PRO A 321 15.35 -25.42 -4.23
CA PRO A 321 16.77 -25.27 -3.97
C PRO A 321 17.13 -23.89 -3.39
N LYS A 322 18.16 -23.81 -2.54
CA LYS A 322 18.61 -22.56 -1.85
C LYS A 322 18.75 -21.37 -2.79
N LYS A 323 19.30 -21.55 -4.00
CA LYS A 323 19.46 -20.48 -5.01
C LYS A 323 18.10 -19.94 -5.50
N SER A 324 17.11 -20.80 -5.66
CA SER A 324 15.75 -20.40 -6.06
C SER A 324 15.01 -19.69 -4.93
N VAL A 325 15.20 -20.15 -3.68
CA VAL A 325 14.69 -19.46 -2.49
C VAL A 325 15.26 -18.05 -2.38
N LEU A 326 16.58 -17.88 -2.55
CA LEU A 326 17.20 -16.56 -2.51
C LEU A 326 16.63 -15.63 -3.60
N LYS A 327 16.48 -16.13 -4.83
CA LYS A 327 15.87 -15.34 -5.93
C LYS A 327 14.43 -14.94 -5.63
N LEU A 328 13.66 -15.84 -5.03
CA LEU A 328 12.30 -15.54 -4.59
C LEU A 328 12.29 -14.40 -3.58
N ILE A 329 13.14 -14.48 -2.56
CA ILE A 329 13.25 -13.45 -1.52
C ILE A 329 13.72 -12.12 -2.11
N GLN A 330 14.76 -12.10 -2.94
CA GLN A 330 15.24 -10.89 -3.61
C GLN A 330 14.13 -10.16 -4.37
N ARG A 331 13.22 -10.91 -4.98
CA ARG A 331 12.08 -10.34 -5.71
C ARG A 331 10.95 -9.87 -4.80
N ALA A 332 10.62 -10.62 -3.75
CA ALA A 332 9.34 -10.48 -3.06
C ALA A 332 9.43 -9.82 -1.68
N THR A 333 10.64 -9.68 -1.09
CA THR A 333 10.75 -9.12 0.26
C THR A 333 10.38 -7.65 0.32
N ARG A 334 9.64 -7.28 1.36
CA ARG A 334 9.32 -5.89 1.67
C ARG A 334 10.55 -5.07 2.13
N GLU A 335 11.66 -5.71 2.48
CA GLU A 335 12.91 -5.01 2.79
C GLU A 335 13.45 -4.20 1.59
N ASN A 336 13.06 -4.56 0.37
CA ASN A 336 13.37 -3.80 -0.84
C ASN A 336 12.88 -2.34 -0.76
N ALA A 337 11.73 -2.10 -0.15
CA ALA A 337 11.17 -0.76 0.05
C ALA A 337 11.71 -0.04 1.30
N ARG A 338 12.43 -0.75 2.18
CA ARG A 338 12.88 -0.22 3.48
C ARG A 338 14.35 0.16 3.52
N THR A 339 15.04 0.13 2.38
CA THR A 339 16.40 0.65 2.26
C THR A 339 16.42 2.16 2.46
N PRO A 340 17.50 2.74 2.99
CA PRO A 340 17.66 4.19 3.11
C PRO A 340 17.38 4.92 1.80
N VAL A 341 16.70 6.06 1.88
CA VAL A 341 16.48 6.94 0.72
C VAL A 341 17.83 7.43 0.22
N GLN A 342 17.98 7.44 -1.10
CA GLN A 342 19.21 7.78 -1.78
C GLN A 342 19.25 9.27 -2.09
N TRP A 343 19.85 10.07 -1.19
CA TRP A 343 19.92 11.52 -1.33
C TRP A 343 21.03 11.98 -2.25
N SER A 344 22.21 11.33 -2.19
CA SER A 344 23.39 11.68 -3.00
C SER A 344 24.28 10.47 -3.23
N ASP A 345 25.38 10.64 -3.96
CA ASP A 345 26.43 9.65 -4.16
C ASP A 345 27.45 9.58 -2.99
N ALA A 346 27.27 10.38 -1.96
CA ALA A 346 28.07 10.38 -0.75
C ALA A 346 27.96 9.07 0.05
N GLU A 347 28.82 8.89 1.05
CA GLU A 347 28.76 7.73 1.94
C GLU A 347 27.36 7.53 2.54
N ASN A 348 26.94 6.27 2.64
CA ASN A 348 25.60 5.89 3.06
C ASN A 348 24.46 6.57 2.26
N ALA A 349 24.71 6.89 0.98
CA ALA A 349 23.77 7.59 0.09
C ALA A 349 23.36 8.98 0.60
N GLY A 350 24.19 9.66 1.38
CA GLY A 350 23.85 10.92 2.03
C GLY A 350 22.74 10.82 3.09
N PHE A 351 22.29 9.60 3.43
CA PHE A 351 21.21 9.35 4.37
C PHE A 351 21.64 9.52 5.83
N SER A 352 22.86 9.09 6.16
CA SER A 352 23.34 9.08 7.54
C SER A 352 24.86 9.19 7.60
N THR A 353 25.38 9.84 8.65
CA THR A 353 26.79 9.89 8.97
C THR A 353 27.31 8.62 9.67
N VAL A 354 26.40 7.73 10.07
CA VAL A 354 26.72 6.42 10.65
C VAL A 354 26.12 5.31 9.80
N LYS A 355 26.62 4.09 9.97
CA LYS A 355 26.12 2.93 9.21
C LYS A 355 24.61 2.75 9.44
N PRO A 356 23.78 2.81 8.40
CA PRO A 356 22.33 2.61 8.51
C PRO A 356 21.98 1.21 9.00
N TRP A 357 20.83 1.08 9.65
CA TRP A 357 20.31 -0.19 10.13
C TRP A 357 20.00 -1.17 8.98
N PHE A 358 19.37 -0.69 7.90
CA PHE A 358 19.25 -1.43 6.63
C PHE A 358 20.42 -1.12 5.72
N SER A 359 20.77 -2.09 4.87
CA SER A 359 21.79 -1.87 3.84
C SER A 359 21.34 -0.83 2.83
N VAL A 360 22.23 0.06 2.45
CA VAL A 360 22.04 0.98 1.33
C VAL A 360 22.08 0.18 0.02
N ASN A 361 21.17 0.49 -0.92
CA ASN A 361 21.22 -0.13 -2.25
C ASN A 361 22.48 0.38 -3.00
N PRO A 362 23.35 -0.51 -3.52
CA PRO A 362 24.61 -0.10 -4.16
C PRO A 362 24.46 0.84 -5.36
N ASN A 363 23.27 0.92 -5.97
CA ASN A 363 23.00 1.79 -7.10
C ASN A 363 22.77 3.28 -6.72
N TYR A 364 22.91 3.64 -5.44
CA TYR A 364 22.74 5.02 -4.97
C TYR A 364 23.70 6.01 -5.66
N LYS A 365 24.81 5.53 -6.22
CA LYS A 365 25.73 6.38 -6.98
C LYS A 365 25.15 6.87 -8.31
N GLN A 366 24.14 6.19 -8.85
CA GLN A 366 23.49 6.54 -10.11
C GLN A 366 22.06 7.03 -9.88
N ILE A 367 21.35 6.43 -8.93
CA ILE A 367 19.95 6.76 -8.61
C ILE A 367 19.94 7.48 -7.27
N ASN A 368 19.83 8.80 -7.29
CA ASN A 368 19.75 9.62 -6.08
C ASN A 368 19.10 10.98 -6.40
N VAL A 369 18.70 11.69 -5.35
CA VAL A 369 18.03 13.00 -5.48
C VAL A 369 18.95 14.03 -6.14
N GLU A 370 20.20 14.16 -5.65
CA GLU A 370 21.17 15.16 -6.12
C GLU A 370 21.42 15.04 -7.62
N ALA A 371 21.59 13.82 -8.14
CA ALA A 371 21.80 13.58 -9.57
C ALA A 371 20.56 13.93 -10.44
N GLN A 372 19.38 13.95 -9.85
CA GLN A 372 18.11 14.20 -10.59
C GLN A 372 17.56 15.61 -10.43
N GLU A 373 17.99 16.35 -9.39
CA GLU A 373 17.41 17.64 -9.02
C GLU A 373 17.43 18.65 -10.17
N ASP A 374 18.58 18.79 -10.82
CA ASP A 374 18.80 19.78 -11.89
C ASP A 374 18.65 19.20 -13.31
N ASP A 375 18.34 17.91 -13.46
CA ASP A 375 18.09 17.29 -14.76
C ASP A 375 16.60 17.38 -15.13
N PRO A 376 16.20 18.22 -16.11
CA PRO A 376 14.81 18.35 -16.55
C PRO A 376 14.23 17.04 -17.10
N GLY A 377 15.10 16.14 -17.62
CA GLY A 377 14.72 14.84 -18.16
C GLY A 377 14.51 13.76 -17.10
N SER A 378 14.95 13.98 -15.84
CA SER A 378 14.92 13.01 -14.76
C SER A 378 13.52 12.55 -14.38
N LEU A 379 13.44 11.43 -13.69
CA LEU A 379 12.18 10.90 -13.13
C LEU A 379 11.62 11.84 -12.05
N LEU A 380 12.46 12.39 -11.18
CA LEU A 380 12.06 13.37 -10.15
C LEU A 380 11.36 14.60 -10.77
N ASN A 381 11.97 15.18 -11.80
CA ASN A 381 11.38 16.34 -12.47
C ASN A 381 10.16 15.97 -13.31
N PHE A 382 10.06 14.74 -13.79
CA PHE A 382 8.82 14.24 -14.40
C PHE A 382 7.68 14.17 -13.38
N TYR A 383 7.91 13.65 -12.15
CA TYR A 383 6.92 13.66 -11.07
C TYR A 383 6.45 15.08 -10.73
N ARG A 384 7.37 16.06 -10.64
CA ARG A 384 7.01 17.46 -10.41
C ARG A 384 6.07 18.01 -11.49
N ARG A 385 6.40 17.77 -12.77
CA ARG A 385 5.54 18.19 -13.90
C ARG A 385 4.19 17.47 -13.92
N LEU A 386 4.19 16.16 -13.66
CA LEU A 386 2.97 15.36 -13.64
C LEU A 386 2.01 15.79 -12.52
N LEU A 387 2.52 16.07 -11.32
CA LEU A 387 1.72 16.57 -10.20
C LEU A 387 1.19 17.98 -10.46
N ALA A 388 2.00 18.86 -11.05
CA ALA A 388 1.56 20.17 -11.46
C ALA A 388 0.49 20.10 -12.55
N PHE A 389 0.66 19.24 -13.55
CA PHE A 389 -0.35 18.97 -14.58
C PHE A 389 -1.66 18.49 -13.96
N ARG A 390 -1.60 17.48 -13.07
CA ARG A 390 -2.78 16.96 -12.37
C ARG A 390 -3.48 18.05 -11.55
N LYS A 391 -2.74 18.80 -10.74
CA LYS A 391 -3.29 19.84 -9.84
C LYS A 391 -4.08 20.90 -10.62
N ASN A 392 -3.64 21.22 -11.84
CA ASN A 392 -4.24 22.24 -12.69
C ASN A 392 -5.26 21.68 -13.72
N ASN A 393 -5.55 20.38 -13.68
CA ASN A 393 -6.40 19.72 -14.66
C ASN A 393 -7.63 19.06 -13.98
N ALA A 394 -8.79 19.73 -14.06
CA ALA A 394 -10.03 19.25 -13.49
C ALA A 394 -10.47 17.89 -14.07
N VAL A 395 -10.11 17.59 -15.34
CA VAL A 395 -10.40 16.28 -15.95
C VAL A 395 -9.64 15.17 -15.25
N ALA A 396 -8.34 15.38 -14.96
CA ALA A 396 -7.54 14.42 -14.22
C ALA A 396 -8.02 14.24 -12.77
N LEU A 397 -8.51 15.31 -12.13
CA LEU A 397 -9.00 15.27 -10.75
C LEU A 397 -10.37 14.59 -10.66
N TYR A 398 -11.37 15.08 -11.39
CA TYR A 398 -12.79 14.75 -11.17
C TYR A 398 -13.43 13.96 -12.31
N GLY A 399 -12.76 13.78 -13.45
CA GLY A 399 -13.33 13.16 -14.64
C GLY A 399 -13.88 11.75 -14.40
N ALA A 400 -14.98 11.44 -15.07
CA ALA A 400 -15.50 10.09 -15.18
C ALA A 400 -14.46 9.18 -15.87
N TYR A 401 -14.44 7.90 -15.50
CA TYR A 401 -13.45 6.94 -15.98
C TYR A 401 -14.04 6.01 -17.05
N LYS A 402 -13.24 5.74 -18.09
CA LYS A 402 -13.55 4.72 -19.09
C LYS A 402 -12.28 4.00 -19.53
N GLU A 403 -12.23 2.67 -19.36
CA GLU A 403 -11.17 1.83 -19.90
C GLU A 403 -11.44 1.46 -21.36
N TYR A 404 -10.37 1.37 -22.14
CA TYR A 404 -10.35 0.80 -23.49
C TYR A 404 -9.48 -0.44 -23.54
N ALA A 405 -9.82 -1.38 -24.43
CA ALA A 405 -9.06 -2.60 -24.64
C ALA A 405 -8.72 -3.39 -23.34
N PRO A 406 -9.72 -3.77 -22.51
CA PRO A 406 -9.48 -4.36 -21.18
C PRO A 406 -8.73 -5.68 -21.21
N LYS A 407 -8.73 -6.40 -22.36
CA LYS A 407 -8.02 -7.68 -22.55
C LYS A 407 -6.63 -7.54 -23.17
N ASP A 408 -6.24 -6.33 -23.58
CA ASP A 408 -4.91 -6.09 -24.13
C ASP A 408 -3.84 -6.38 -23.07
N LYS A 409 -2.77 -7.08 -23.45
CA LYS A 409 -1.69 -7.51 -22.55
C LYS A 409 -0.48 -6.59 -22.58
N ASN A 410 -0.45 -5.64 -23.53
CA ASN A 410 0.64 -4.73 -23.76
C ASN A 410 0.28 -3.28 -23.42
N PHE A 411 -1.00 -2.93 -23.53
CA PHE A 411 -1.45 -1.55 -23.30
C PHE A 411 -2.49 -1.44 -22.19
N TYR A 412 -2.33 -0.42 -21.38
CA TYR A 412 -3.36 0.09 -20.50
C TYR A 412 -3.80 1.44 -21.03
N VAL A 413 -5.04 1.51 -21.50
CA VAL A 413 -5.63 2.71 -22.13
C VAL A 413 -6.90 3.07 -21.39
N TYR A 414 -6.95 4.30 -20.90
CA TYR A 414 -8.15 4.82 -20.28
C TYR A 414 -8.37 6.29 -20.60
N GLU A 415 -9.60 6.70 -20.53
CA GLU A 415 -10.07 8.06 -20.72
C GLU A 415 -10.69 8.62 -19.45
N ARG A 416 -10.49 9.91 -19.23
CA ARG A 416 -11.19 10.70 -18.23
C ARG A 416 -12.04 11.77 -18.92
N ARG A 417 -13.22 12.07 -18.38
CA ARG A 417 -14.18 13.04 -18.96
C ARG A 417 -14.73 13.96 -17.91
N TYR A 418 -14.65 15.27 -18.11
CA TYR A 418 -15.21 16.28 -17.21
C TYR A 418 -15.50 17.60 -17.94
N GLY A 419 -16.71 18.16 -17.78
CA GLY A 419 -17.09 19.46 -18.31
C GLY A 419 -16.92 19.60 -19.83
N GLY A 420 -17.19 18.54 -20.60
CA GLY A 420 -16.98 18.49 -22.06
C GLY A 420 -15.54 18.22 -22.51
N LYS A 421 -14.58 18.32 -21.61
CA LYS A 421 -13.15 18.02 -21.87
C LYS A 421 -12.82 16.56 -21.61
N ARG A 422 -11.81 16.07 -22.32
CA ARG A 422 -11.39 14.67 -22.27
C ARG A 422 -9.87 14.56 -22.10
N LEU A 423 -9.41 13.55 -21.38
CA LEU A 423 -8.00 13.20 -21.21
C LEU A 423 -7.85 11.69 -21.52
N LEU A 424 -6.99 11.36 -22.47
CA LEU A 424 -6.68 9.98 -22.87
C LEU A 424 -5.27 9.63 -22.41
N VAL A 425 -5.14 8.55 -21.64
CA VAL A 425 -3.86 8.05 -21.14
C VAL A 425 -3.57 6.70 -21.76
N ILE A 426 -2.42 6.59 -22.42
CA ILE A 426 -1.95 5.37 -23.11
C ILE A 426 -0.63 4.95 -22.50
N CYS A 427 -0.59 3.81 -21.81
CA CYS A 427 0.58 3.23 -21.17
C CYS A 427 0.97 1.92 -21.86
N CYS A 428 2.17 1.86 -22.43
CA CYS A 428 2.74 0.65 -23.01
C CYS A 428 3.52 -0.13 -21.93
N PHE A 429 3.21 -1.41 -21.75
CA PHE A 429 3.92 -2.30 -20.84
C PHE A 429 4.84 -3.30 -21.58
N ALA A 430 4.92 -3.18 -22.90
CA ALA A 430 5.82 -4.00 -23.67
C ALA A 430 7.28 -3.53 -23.50
N SER A 431 8.21 -4.50 -23.45
CA SER A 431 9.65 -4.23 -23.42
C SER A 431 10.29 -4.15 -24.81
N GLU A 432 9.46 -4.23 -25.86
CA GLU A 432 9.84 -4.18 -27.28
C GLU A 432 8.90 -3.24 -28.02
N PHE A 433 9.33 -2.80 -29.22
CA PHE A 433 8.49 -2.00 -30.10
C PHE A 433 7.19 -2.72 -30.43
N THR A 434 6.06 -2.10 -30.13
CA THR A 434 4.74 -2.73 -30.23
C THR A 434 3.75 -1.78 -30.90
N ARG A 435 3.02 -2.26 -31.90
CA ARG A 435 1.98 -1.47 -32.57
C ARG A 435 0.81 -1.19 -31.63
N PHE A 436 0.46 0.09 -31.50
CA PHE A 436 -0.78 0.56 -30.90
C PHE A 436 -1.70 1.09 -32.00
N ASP A 437 -2.93 0.60 -32.01
CA ASP A 437 -4.01 1.13 -32.83
C ASP A 437 -5.10 1.65 -31.90
N ALA A 438 -5.48 2.92 -32.07
CA ALA A 438 -6.49 3.53 -31.23
C ALA A 438 -7.85 2.85 -31.42
N PRO A 439 -8.68 2.76 -30.37
CA PRO A 439 -10.05 2.29 -30.52
C PRO A 439 -10.81 3.08 -31.58
N GLU A 440 -11.71 2.42 -32.33
CA GLU A 440 -12.45 3.04 -33.45
C GLU A 440 -13.17 4.35 -33.09
N VAL A 441 -13.52 4.53 -31.82
CA VAL A 441 -14.21 5.74 -31.31
C VAL A 441 -13.24 6.89 -31.00
N ILE A 442 -11.94 6.73 -31.24
CA ILE A 442 -10.88 7.71 -31.01
C ILE A 442 -10.14 7.95 -32.31
N THR A 443 -10.09 9.18 -32.77
CA THR A 443 -9.25 9.65 -33.87
C THR A 443 -8.10 10.45 -33.27
N LEU A 444 -6.88 9.89 -33.18
CA LEU A 444 -5.76 10.49 -32.45
C LEU A 444 -5.36 11.87 -33.02
N ASP A 445 -5.56 12.14 -34.29
CA ASP A 445 -5.26 13.44 -34.92
C ASP A 445 -6.10 14.60 -34.36
N ASP A 446 -7.25 14.29 -33.74
CA ASP A 446 -8.11 15.29 -33.08
C ASP A 446 -7.61 15.69 -31.68
N TRP A 447 -6.63 14.96 -31.14
CA TRP A 447 -6.16 15.12 -29.78
C TRP A 447 -4.80 15.83 -29.70
N THR A 448 -4.61 16.66 -28.68
CA THR A 448 -3.34 17.33 -28.40
C THR A 448 -2.52 16.48 -27.42
N LEU A 449 -1.25 16.21 -27.77
CA LEU A 449 -0.31 15.54 -26.87
C LEU A 449 0.13 16.49 -25.75
N GLU A 450 -0.14 16.13 -24.50
CA GLU A 450 0.17 16.94 -23.31
C GLU A 450 1.43 16.45 -22.59
N LEU A 451 1.59 15.14 -22.44
CA LEU A 451 2.72 14.53 -21.74
C LEU A 451 3.17 13.26 -22.47
N SER A 452 4.48 13.08 -22.51
CA SER A 452 5.14 11.86 -22.97
C SER A 452 6.43 11.63 -22.18
N ASN A 453 6.89 10.39 -22.13
CA ASN A 453 8.22 10.04 -21.61
C ASN A 453 9.28 9.87 -22.70
N TYR A 454 8.93 10.18 -23.95
CA TYR A 454 9.82 10.23 -25.10
C TYR A 454 9.57 11.51 -25.91
N ASP A 455 10.62 12.06 -26.53
CA ASP A 455 10.52 13.35 -27.21
C ASP A 455 9.81 13.27 -28.59
N ASP A 456 10.11 12.25 -29.40
CA ASP A 456 9.60 12.11 -30.76
C ASP A 456 8.34 11.24 -30.80
N CYS A 457 7.16 11.84 -30.70
CA CYS A 457 5.87 11.14 -30.68
C CYS A 457 5.10 11.37 -31.99
N PHE A 458 5.27 10.48 -32.97
CA PHE A 458 4.54 10.52 -34.23
C PHE A 458 3.30 9.63 -34.20
N VAL A 459 2.24 10.04 -34.88
CA VAL A 459 1.04 9.25 -35.17
C VAL A 459 1.11 8.82 -36.64
N ILE A 460 0.80 7.56 -36.94
CA ILE A 460 0.77 7.01 -38.29
C ILE A 460 -0.55 6.29 -38.50
N GLY A 461 -1.41 6.83 -39.35
CA GLY A 461 -2.82 6.44 -39.41
C GLY A 461 -3.49 6.78 -38.09
N ASN A 462 -4.34 5.92 -37.55
CA ASN A 462 -4.96 6.11 -36.23
C ASN A 462 -4.21 5.35 -35.13
N GLY A 463 -2.86 5.42 -35.13
CA GLY A 463 -2.05 4.72 -34.14
C GLY A 463 -0.57 5.08 -34.23
N PHE A 464 0.28 4.33 -33.55
CA PHE A 464 1.74 4.50 -33.55
C PHE A 464 2.45 3.20 -33.19
N THR A 465 3.74 3.10 -33.48
CA THR A 465 4.59 2.05 -32.95
C THR A 465 5.16 2.52 -31.61
N ALA A 466 4.63 2.01 -30.53
CA ALA A 466 5.11 2.32 -29.18
C ALA A 466 6.50 1.77 -28.94
N ARG A 467 7.34 2.56 -28.30
CA ARG A 467 8.65 2.15 -27.75
C ARG A 467 8.46 1.43 -26.41
N PRO A 468 9.47 0.73 -25.92
CA PRO A 468 9.39 0.09 -24.60
C PRO A 468 8.95 1.08 -23.50
N TYR A 469 7.89 0.70 -22.77
CA TYR A 469 7.32 1.48 -21.67
C TYR A 469 6.92 2.92 -22.06
N GLU A 470 6.48 3.15 -23.31
CA GLU A 470 6.05 4.46 -23.77
C GLU A 470 4.74 4.90 -23.10
N LEU A 471 4.74 6.15 -22.66
CA LEU A 471 3.58 6.88 -22.15
C LEU A 471 3.18 7.95 -23.14
N ARG A 472 1.89 8.07 -23.43
CA ARG A 472 1.30 9.26 -24.08
C ARG A 472 0.03 9.67 -23.36
N VAL A 473 -0.07 10.97 -23.08
CA VAL A 473 -1.26 11.59 -22.49
C VAL A 473 -1.74 12.66 -23.46
N TYR A 474 -2.98 12.54 -23.88
CA TYR A 474 -3.62 13.46 -24.81
C TYR A 474 -4.82 14.16 -24.18
N SER A 475 -5.09 15.40 -24.60
CA SER A 475 -6.30 16.14 -24.27
C SER A 475 -7.17 16.41 -25.51
N LEU A 476 -8.49 16.58 -25.27
CA LEU A 476 -9.45 16.99 -26.29
C LEU A 476 -10.51 17.90 -25.65
N GLY A 477 -10.73 19.07 -26.22
CA GLY A 477 -11.75 20.06 -25.82
C GLY A 477 -11.28 21.23 -24.97
#